data_ec8c794950f1267543103736594cbd9d
#
_entry.id   ec8c794950f1267543103736594cbd9d
#
_cell.length_a   1.000
_cell.length_b   1.000
_cell.length_c   1.000
_cell.angle_alpha   90.00
_cell.angle_beta   90.00
_cell.angle_gamma   90.00
#
_symmetry.space_group_name_H-M   'P 1'
#
loop_
_entity.id
_entity.type
_entity.pdbx_description
1 polymer ?
#
loop_
_entity_poly.entity_id
_entity_poly.type
_entity_poly.pdbx_seq_one_letter_code
_entity_poly.pdbx_strand_id
1 'polypeptide(L)'
;MSKIVDKKYLFSFALIASLFFFWGFAHSILDILNKHFQDALVISKSHSALLQAMVYGGYFIMALPAGAIIRKWGYKVGVITGLMLYGIGALLFIPGESLMSFEFFLFCLFIIGCGLTCLETAANPYVAVLGDEATAPSRLNLAQSLNGFGWIVGPLVGGLVVFSGEDGNSGSVALPYAVIGVIVLVVAFIFSRIRLPEIVDDVSDASEKSLDSSDAPIYNKVENADSGKMDQSLWHSSVFVFGLIALFFYVAAQTGVNSFFINYVTEKVPSVSPRTAALLLSFGGMGMFFVGRLAGSWLMNRIAASKVLLACAVGGILCMLGVIFGSGTLALVALVLTYLCEATMFPTIFALSLNGLSASNTKRGSSFLIMSIVGGAIAPVLMGAIGEANMAIGFIIPLICYLVIAVFAMKVVRK
;
A
#
# COMPACT_ATOMS: atom_id res chain seq x y z
N MET A 1 25.60 -2.89 4.68
CA MET A 1 24.90 -2.74 3.40
C MET A 1 25.52 -3.59 2.26
N SER A 2 26.83 -3.78 2.20
CA SER A 2 27.47 -4.56 1.11
C SER A 2 27.12 -6.06 1.05
N LYS A 3 26.44 -6.61 2.06
CA LYS A 3 25.94 -8.01 2.05
C LYS A 3 24.49 -8.15 1.59
N ILE A 4 23.73 -7.05 1.49
CA ILE A 4 22.30 -7.06 1.12
C ILE A 4 22.12 -6.76 -0.36
N VAL A 5 22.94 -5.85 -0.90
CA VAL A 5 22.93 -5.46 -2.32
C VAL A 5 24.37 -5.45 -2.83
N ASP A 6 24.63 -6.08 -3.96
CA ASP A 6 25.92 -6.02 -4.61
C ASP A 6 26.27 -4.59 -5.03
N LYS A 7 27.54 -4.20 -4.88
CA LYS A 7 27.99 -2.83 -5.22
C LYS A 7 27.62 -2.40 -6.63
N LYS A 8 27.64 -3.31 -7.60
CA LYS A 8 27.27 -3.04 -9.00
C LYS A 8 25.80 -2.70 -9.19
N TYR A 9 24.90 -3.14 -8.29
CA TYR A 9 23.47 -2.90 -8.35
C TYR A 9 22.99 -1.83 -7.36
N LEU A 10 23.87 -1.26 -6.55
CA LEU A 10 23.50 -0.33 -5.48
C LEU A 10 22.75 0.90 -6.02
N PHE A 11 23.19 1.44 -7.16
CA PHE A 11 22.53 2.58 -7.80
C PHE A 11 21.13 2.21 -8.32
N SER A 12 21.01 1.10 -9.03
CA SER A 12 19.71 0.60 -9.53
C SER A 12 18.75 0.30 -8.37
N PHE A 13 19.27 -0.32 -7.30
CA PHE A 13 18.49 -0.57 -6.10
C PHE A 13 18.01 0.73 -5.43
N ALA A 14 18.90 1.71 -5.21
CA ALA A 14 18.52 2.98 -4.59
C ALA A 14 17.45 3.73 -5.40
N LEU A 15 17.59 3.71 -6.73
CA LEU A 15 16.64 4.34 -7.63
C LEU A 15 15.27 3.64 -7.59
N ILE A 16 15.24 2.30 -7.66
CA ILE A 16 13.98 1.55 -7.55
C ILE A 16 13.38 1.70 -6.13
N ALA A 17 14.21 1.65 -5.09
CA ALA A 17 13.75 1.81 -3.72
C ALA A 17 13.13 3.20 -3.46
N SER A 18 13.59 4.26 -4.15
CA SER A 18 12.97 5.58 -4.07
C SER A 18 11.52 5.61 -4.58
N LEU A 19 11.14 4.71 -5.50
CA LEU A 19 9.77 4.60 -6.00
C LEU A 19 8.79 4.19 -4.89
N PHE A 20 9.26 3.39 -3.94
CA PHE A 20 8.45 2.99 -2.80
C PHE A 20 8.07 4.18 -1.90
N PHE A 21 8.97 5.18 -1.78
CA PHE A 21 8.64 6.42 -1.10
C PHE A 21 7.50 7.16 -1.81
N PHE A 22 7.60 7.36 -3.12
CA PHE A 22 6.55 8.05 -3.89
C PHE A 22 5.21 7.31 -3.83
N TRP A 23 5.24 5.99 -3.82
CA TRP A 23 4.05 5.19 -3.65
C TRP A 23 3.41 5.39 -2.27
N GLY A 24 4.19 5.32 -1.19
CA GLY A 24 3.69 5.57 0.18
C GLY A 24 3.15 6.99 0.34
N PHE A 25 3.83 7.99 -0.21
CA PHE A 25 3.38 9.37 -0.22
C PHE A 25 2.04 9.55 -0.93
N ALA A 26 1.90 8.98 -2.14
CA ALA A 26 0.67 9.08 -2.93
C ALA A 26 -0.56 8.51 -2.22
N HIS A 27 -0.40 7.40 -1.52
CA HIS A 27 -1.48 6.79 -0.75
C HIS A 27 -1.84 7.61 0.49
N SER A 28 -0.84 8.02 1.26
CA SER A 28 -1.08 8.65 2.55
C SER A 28 -1.62 10.08 2.45
N ILE A 29 -1.33 10.80 1.38
CA ILE A 29 -1.90 12.15 1.17
C ILE A 29 -3.39 12.10 0.82
N LEU A 30 -3.89 10.98 0.27
CA LEU A 30 -5.32 10.78 0.01
C LEU A 30 -6.18 10.86 1.27
N ASP A 31 -5.65 10.41 2.40
CA ASP A 31 -6.36 10.43 3.67
C ASP A 31 -6.63 11.88 4.13
N ILE A 32 -5.72 12.77 3.79
CA ILE A 32 -5.86 14.23 4.04
C ILE A 32 -6.91 14.83 3.10
N LEU A 33 -6.89 14.44 1.82
CA LEU A 33 -7.84 14.94 0.82
C LEU A 33 -9.28 14.57 1.16
N ASN A 34 -9.51 13.41 1.76
CA ASN A 34 -10.84 12.97 2.15
C ASN A 34 -11.54 14.03 3.03
N LYS A 35 -10.87 14.50 4.08
CA LYS A 35 -11.41 15.54 4.96
C LYS A 35 -11.45 16.91 4.27
N HIS A 36 -10.40 17.27 3.54
CA HIS A 36 -10.37 18.58 2.85
C HIS A 36 -11.53 18.75 1.86
N PHE A 37 -11.83 17.75 1.03
CA PHE A 37 -12.94 17.84 0.08
C PHE A 37 -14.31 17.83 0.74
N GLN A 38 -14.48 17.15 1.89
CA GLN A 38 -15.72 17.25 2.66
C GLN A 38 -16.00 18.70 3.05
N ASP A 39 -14.97 19.40 3.53
CA ASP A 39 -15.11 20.75 4.04
C ASP A 39 -15.16 21.79 2.90
N ALA A 40 -14.31 21.65 1.86
CA ALA A 40 -14.23 22.60 0.75
C ALA A 40 -15.41 22.53 -0.23
N LEU A 41 -15.93 21.34 -0.49
CA LEU A 41 -17.02 21.10 -1.44
C LEU A 41 -18.36 20.79 -0.77
N VAL A 42 -18.41 20.76 0.56
CA VAL A 42 -19.61 20.47 1.36
C VAL A 42 -20.25 19.14 0.93
N ILE A 43 -19.43 18.10 0.72
CA ILE A 43 -19.89 16.76 0.33
C ILE A 43 -19.95 15.81 1.53
N SER A 44 -20.77 14.77 1.41
CA SER A 44 -20.91 13.75 2.45
C SER A 44 -19.64 12.93 2.63
N LYS A 45 -19.47 12.31 3.80
CA LYS A 45 -18.37 11.39 4.10
C LYS A 45 -18.35 10.20 3.13
N SER A 46 -19.52 9.68 2.78
CA SER A 46 -19.64 8.59 1.80
C SER A 46 -19.19 9.02 0.41
N HIS A 47 -19.55 10.24 -0.01
CA HIS A 47 -19.18 10.77 -1.32
C HIS A 47 -17.67 11.03 -1.40
N SER A 48 -17.08 11.62 -0.36
CA SER A 48 -15.62 11.87 -0.32
C SER A 48 -14.79 10.58 -0.31
N ALA A 49 -15.33 9.49 0.25
CA ALA A 49 -14.68 8.18 0.24
C ALA A 49 -14.51 7.57 -1.17
N LEU A 50 -15.19 8.12 -2.20
CA LEU A 50 -14.95 7.76 -3.60
C LEU A 50 -13.53 8.07 -4.07
N LEU A 51 -12.80 8.99 -3.40
CA LEU A 51 -11.38 9.23 -3.65
C LEU A 51 -10.57 7.93 -3.52
N GLN A 52 -10.78 7.20 -2.44
CA GLN A 52 -10.13 5.90 -2.23
C GLN A 52 -10.63 4.87 -3.25
N ALA A 53 -11.94 4.81 -3.49
CA ALA A 53 -12.53 3.88 -4.44
C ALA A 53 -11.94 4.05 -5.85
N MET A 54 -11.66 5.27 -6.30
CA MET A 54 -11.07 5.53 -7.61
C MET A 54 -9.61 5.07 -7.71
N VAL A 55 -8.79 5.29 -6.68
CA VAL A 55 -7.41 4.79 -6.67
C VAL A 55 -7.38 3.27 -6.67
N TYR A 56 -8.11 2.62 -5.75
CA TYR A 56 -8.16 1.16 -5.69
C TYR A 56 -8.89 0.52 -6.88
N GLY A 57 -9.83 1.24 -7.50
CA GLY A 57 -10.43 0.89 -8.79
C GLY A 57 -9.38 0.87 -9.92
N GLY A 58 -8.48 1.86 -9.94
CA GLY A 58 -7.33 1.91 -10.82
C GLY A 58 -6.42 0.69 -10.62
N TYR A 59 -6.15 0.30 -9.37
CA TYR A 59 -5.41 -0.92 -9.03
C TYR A 59 -6.07 -2.17 -9.60
N PHE A 60 -7.36 -2.32 -9.42
CA PHE A 60 -8.08 -3.49 -9.89
C PHE A 60 -8.07 -3.61 -11.41
N ILE A 61 -8.36 -2.51 -12.11
CA ILE A 61 -8.45 -2.50 -13.57
C ILE A 61 -7.07 -2.63 -14.22
N MET A 62 -6.05 -1.95 -13.69
CA MET A 62 -4.71 -1.88 -14.30
C MET A 62 -3.84 -3.09 -13.96
N ALA A 63 -4.16 -3.92 -12.95
CA ALA A 63 -3.34 -5.05 -12.53
C ALA A 63 -3.00 -6.03 -13.67
N LEU A 64 -3.98 -6.43 -14.47
CA LEU A 64 -3.79 -7.33 -15.60
C LEU A 64 -3.05 -6.65 -16.77
N PRO A 65 -3.43 -5.43 -17.22
CA PRO A 65 -2.67 -4.67 -18.22
C PRO A 65 -1.22 -4.43 -17.83
N ALA A 66 -0.94 -4.06 -16.57
CA ALA A 66 0.42 -3.85 -16.07
C ALA A 66 1.27 -5.12 -16.21
N GLY A 67 0.73 -6.27 -15.79
CA GLY A 67 1.40 -7.56 -15.96
C GLY A 67 1.65 -7.90 -17.45
N ALA A 68 0.73 -7.55 -18.35
CA ALA A 68 0.90 -7.75 -19.79
C ALA A 68 2.00 -6.84 -20.37
N ILE A 69 2.04 -5.56 -19.95
CA ILE A 69 3.09 -4.60 -20.32
C ILE A 69 4.46 -5.14 -19.90
N ILE A 70 4.60 -5.58 -18.66
CA ILE A 70 5.87 -6.08 -18.13
C ILE A 70 6.33 -7.34 -18.85
N ARG A 71 5.43 -8.29 -19.12
CA ARG A 71 5.78 -9.51 -19.88
C ARG A 71 6.22 -9.21 -21.30
N LYS A 72 5.58 -8.23 -21.98
CA LYS A 72 5.86 -7.93 -23.39
C LYS A 72 7.08 -7.02 -23.59
N TRP A 73 7.29 -6.05 -22.71
CA TRP A 73 8.27 -4.97 -22.88
C TRP A 73 9.26 -4.84 -21.72
N GLY A 74 9.21 -5.75 -20.73
CA GLY A 74 10.13 -5.79 -19.60
C GLY A 74 9.76 -4.85 -18.44
N TYR A 75 10.45 -5.03 -17.33
CA TYR A 75 10.20 -4.29 -16.08
C TYR A 75 10.46 -2.78 -16.23
N LYS A 76 11.50 -2.38 -16.99
CA LYS A 76 11.83 -0.96 -17.21
C LYS A 76 10.65 -0.20 -17.83
N VAL A 77 10.01 -0.78 -18.85
CA VAL A 77 8.85 -0.16 -19.50
C VAL A 77 7.67 -0.09 -18.53
N GLY A 78 7.43 -1.14 -17.72
CA GLY A 78 6.42 -1.12 -16.67
C GLY A 78 6.60 0.03 -15.67
N VAL A 79 7.84 0.23 -15.20
CA VAL A 79 8.18 1.34 -14.27
C VAL A 79 7.96 2.70 -14.94
N ILE A 80 8.46 2.91 -16.17
CA ILE A 80 8.29 4.19 -16.89
C ILE A 80 6.82 4.48 -17.14
N THR A 81 6.04 3.48 -17.57
CA THR A 81 4.59 3.64 -17.78
C THR A 81 3.89 4.05 -16.48
N GLY A 82 4.23 3.39 -15.36
CA GLY A 82 3.69 3.73 -14.05
C GLY A 82 4.03 5.14 -13.61
N LEU A 83 5.30 5.55 -13.74
CA LEU A 83 5.74 6.91 -13.40
C LEU A 83 5.07 7.98 -14.28
N MET A 84 4.91 7.71 -15.58
CA MET A 84 4.24 8.63 -16.50
C MET A 84 2.77 8.81 -16.13
N LEU A 85 2.03 7.72 -15.88
CA LEU A 85 0.63 7.80 -15.45
C LEU A 85 0.50 8.53 -14.11
N TYR A 86 1.37 8.21 -13.13
CA TYR A 86 1.36 8.89 -11.84
C TYR A 86 1.64 10.38 -12.00
N GLY A 87 2.72 10.76 -12.70
CA GLY A 87 3.11 12.15 -12.89
C GLY A 87 2.05 12.97 -13.65
N ILE A 88 1.47 12.42 -14.71
CA ILE A 88 0.38 13.06 -15.46
C ILE A 88 -0.85 13.23 -14.57
N GLY A 89 -1.30 12.16 -13.88
CA GLY A 89 -2.44 12.22 -12.98
C GLY A 89 -2.24 13.25 -11.87
N ALA A 90 -1.03 13.37 -11.32
CA ALA A 90 -0.70 14.35 -10.29
C ALA A 90 -0.69 15.80 -10.83
N LEU A 91 -0.15 16.04 -12.03
CA LEU A 91 -0.17 17.38 -12.64
C LEU A 91 -1.59 17.85 -13.06
N LEU A 92 -2.48 16.91 -13.35
CA LEU A 92 -3.89 17.23 -13.63
C LEU A 92 -4.64 17.80 -12.41
N PHE A 93 -4.09 17.72 -11.20
CA PHE A 93 -4.63 18.43 -10.04
C PHE A 93 -4.59 19.95 -10.19
N ILE A 94 -3.63 20.50 -10.97
CA ILE A 94 -3.53 21.96 -11.22
C ILE A 94 -4.80 22.49 -11.91
N PRO A 95 -5.20 22.00 -13.10
CA PRO A 95 -6.48 22.45 -13.69
C PRO A 95 -7.68 21.99 -12.86
N GLY A 96 -7.60 20.87 -12.12
CA GLY A 96 -8.66 20.39 -11.24
C GLY A 96 -9.01 21.38 -10.13
N GLU A 97 -8.03 22.02 -9.52
CA GLU A 97 -8.24 23.05 -8.50
C GLU A 97 -8.96 24.28 -9.10
N SER A 98 -8.61 24.67 -10.33
CA SER A 98 -9.28 25.77 -11.02
C SER A 98 -10.72 25.45 -11.42
N LEU A 99 -11.00 24.19 -11.75
CA LEU A 99 -12.34 23.72 -12.13
C LEU A 99 -13.23 23.48 -10.93
N MET A 100 -12.67 23.27 -9.73
CA MET A 100 -13.36 22.90 -8.49
C MET A 100 -14.35 21.72 -8.68
N SER A 101 -14.03 20.77 -9.58
CA SER A 101 -14.86 19.61 -9.87
C SER A 101 -14.34 18.38 -9.15
N PHE A 102 -15.18 17.83 -8.27
CA PHE A 102 -14.87 16.59 -7.55
C PHE A 102 -14.67 15.40 -8.50
N GLU A 103 -15.52 15.30 -9.54
CA GLU A 103 -15.42 14.23 -10.54
C GLU A 103 -14.12 14.29 -11.31
N PHE A 104 -13.60 15.49 -11.57
CA PHE A 104 -12.30 15.65 -12.22
C PHE A 104 -11.16 15.16 -11.32
N PHE A 105 -11.21 15.44 -10.03
CA PHE A 105 -10.24 14.91 -9.07
C PHE A 105 -10.31 13.38 -8.98
N LEU A 106 -11.52 12.79 -9.00
CA LEU A 106 -11.69 11.33 -9.04
C LEU A 106 -11.00 10.72 -10.27
N PHE A 107 -11.14 11.35 -11.44
CA PHE A 107 -10.45 10.91 -12.66
C PHE A 107 -8.94 11.02 -12.54
N CYS A 108 -8.40 12.11 -11.99
CA CYS A 108 -6.97 12.26 -11.73
C CYS A 108 -6.44 11.12 -10.82
N LEU A 109 -7.16 10.82 -9.75
CA LEU A 109 -6.81 9.76 -8.80
C LEU A 109 -6.88 8.37 -9.41
N PHE A 110 -7.85 8.12 -10.30
CA PHE A 110 -7.90 6.88 -11.06
C PHE A 110 -6.64 6.68 -11.92
N ILE A 111 -6.19 7.74 -12.62
CA ILE A 111 -4.94 7.69 -13.41
C ILE A 111 -3.74 7.43 -12.51
N ILE A 112 -3.66 8.10 -11.35
CA ILE A 112 -2.61 7.87 -10.36
C ILE A 112 -2.65 6.40 -9.90
N GLY A 113 -3.82 5.87 -9.56
CA GLY A 113 -4.00 4.47 -9.17
C GLY A 113 -3.50 3.48 -10.21
N CYS A 114 -3.80 3.71 -11.50
CA CYS A 114 -3.26 2.94 -12.61
C CYS A 114 -1.72 3.00 -12.65
N GLY A 115 -1.14 4.19 -12.44
CA GLY A 115 0.30 4.39 -12.39
C GLY A 115 0.97 3.63 -11.25
N LEU A 116 0.40 3.74 -10.04
CA LEU A 116 0.89 3.05 -8.84
C LEU A 116 0.84 1.53 -9.02
N THR A 117 -0.20 1.00 -9.66
CA THR A 117 -0.31 -0.44 -9.97
C THR A 117 0.84 -0.92 -10.87
N CYS A 118 1.16 -0.17 -11.93
CA CYS A 118 2.29 -0.50 -12.80
C CYS A 118 3.62 -0.48 -12.03
N LEU A 119 3.81 0.52 -11.16
CA LEU A 119 5.01 0.62 -10.33
C LEU A 119 5.14 -0.56 -9.38
N GLU A 120 4.07 -0.91 -8.67
CA GLU A 120 4.08 -1.99 -7.69
C GLU A 120 4.33 -3.35 -8.36
N THR A 121 3.65 -3.61 -9.48
CA THR A 121 3.81 -4.85 -10.24
C THR A 121 5.22 -5.01 -10.79
N ALA A 122 5.90 -3.91 -11.13
CA ALA A 122 7.27 -3.94 -11.65
C ALA A 122 8.34 -3.89 -10.56
N ALA A 123 8.22 -3.01 -9.58
CA ALA A 123 9.29 -2.71 -8.62
C ALA A 123 9.50 -3.82 -7.59
N ASN A 124 8.44 -4.46 -7.09
CA ASN A 124 8.55 -5.52 -6.09
C ASN A 124 9.40 -6.71 -6.56
N PRO A 125 9.10 -7.34 -7.73
CA PRO A 125 9.94 -8.43 -8.23
C PRO A 125 11.36 -7.95 -8.58
N TYR A 126 11.48 -6.75 -9.13
CA TYR A 126 12.78 -6.21 -9.53
C TYR A 126 13.73 -6.05 -8.34
N VAL A 127 13.25 -5.49 -7.21
CA VAL A 127 14.04 -5.39 -5.98
C VAL A 127 14.47 -6.76 -5.47
N ALA A 128 13.61 -7.77 -5.58
CA ALA A 128 13.91 -9.13 -5.10
C ALA A 128 15.09 -9.76 -5.84
N VAL A 129 15.29 -9.46 -7.13
CA VAL A 129 16.31 -10.10 -7.97
C VAL A 129 17.62 -9.30 -8.08
N LEU A 130 17.72 -8.09 -7.51
CA LEU A 130 18.94 -7.26 -7.55
C LEU A 130 20.03 -7.74 -6.58
N GLY A 131 20.36 -9.01 -6.56
CA GLY A 131 21.43 -9.60 -5.75
C GLY A 131 21.13 -11.04 -5.34
N ASP A 132 21.81 -11.56 -4.32
CA ASP A 132 21.64 -12.94 -3.84
C ASP A 132 20.20 -13.21 -3.38
N GLU A 133 19.63 -14.36 -3.78
CA GLU A 133 18.28 -14.80 -3.44
C GLU A 133 18.08 -14.90 -1.92
N ALA A 134 19.09 -15.38 -1.18
CA ALA A 134 19.02 -15.46 0.27
C ALA A 134 18.81 -14.10 0.96
N THR A 135 19.19 -12.98 0.32
CA THR A 135 19.02 -11.62 0.85
C THR A 135 17.83 -10.87 0.24
N ALA A 136 17.08 -11.48 -0.66
CA ALA A 136 15.91 -10.86 -1.31
C ALA A 136 14.86 -10.32 -0.30
N PRO A 137 14.49 -11.04 0.79
CA PRO A 137 13.57 -10.50 1.80
C PRO A 137 14.10 -9.24 2.47
N SER A 138 15.41 -9.19 2.76
CA SER A 138 16.05 -8.03 3.39
C SER A 138 16.07 -6.81 2.45
N ARG A 139 16.29 -7.03 1.16
CA ARG A 139 16.22 -5.96 0.14
C ARG A 139 14.83 -5.39 0.02
N LEU A 140 13.82 -6.24 -0.04
CA LEU A 140 12.44 -5.83 -0.13
C LEU A 140 12.02 -5.06 1.14
N ASN A 141 12.39 -5.54 2.33
CA ASN A 141 12.12 -4.84 3.58
C ASN A 141 12.79 -3.46 3.64
N LEU A 142 14.01 -3.33 3.12
CA LEU A 142 14.69 -2.03 3.04
C LEU A 142 13.95 -1.07 2.10
N ALA A 143 13.51 -1.52 0.94
CA ALA A 143 12.70 -0.72 0.01
C ALA A 143 11.35 -0.34 0.64
N GLN A 144 10.68 -1.27 1.31
CA GLN A 144 9.41 -1.03 2.03
C GLN A 144 9.57 -0.07 3.22
N SER A 145 10.77 0.08 3.79
CA SER A 145 11.02 1.11 4.81
C SER A 145 10.91 2.52 4.23
N LEU A 146 11.35 2.72 2.98
CA LEU A 146 11.15 3.99 2.27
C LEU A 146 9.67 4.26 1.96
N ASN A 147 8.91 3.21 1.66
CA ASN A 147 7.45 3.32 1.56
C ASN A 147 6.83 3.80 2.88
N GLY A 148 7.22 3.18 4.01
CA GLY A 148 6.78 3.60 5.33
C GLY A 148 7.13 5.06 5.65
N PHE A 149 8.29 5.54 5.20
CA PHE A 149 8.66 6.95 5.33
C PHE A 149 7.73 7.86 4.49
N GLY A 150 7.35 7.44 3.28
CA GLY A 150 6.34 8.12 2.46
C GLY A 150 4.99 8.27 3.18
N TRP A 151 4.56 7.23 3.88
CA TRP A 151 3.33 7.24 4.69
C TRP A 151 3.37 8.24 5.85
N ILE A 152 4.54 8.55 6.41
CA ILE A 152 4.71 9.59 7.43
C ILE A 152 4.68 10.98 6.79
N VAL A 153 5.39 11.16 5.67
CA VAL A 153 5.56 12.47 5.01
C VAL A 153 4.25 12.96 4.38
N GLY A 154 3.39 12.08 3.86
CA GLY A 154 2.13 12.47 3.24
C GLY A 154 1.22 13.27 4.16
N PRO A 155 0.79 12.74 5.33
CA PRO A 155 -0.04 13.49 6.27
C PRO A 155 0.68 14.72 6.86
N LEU A 156 2.01 14.68 7.01
CA LEU A 156 2.79 15.84 7.43
C LEU A 156 2.66 16.99 6.41
N VAL A 157 2.90 16.72 5.14
CA VAL A 157 2.75 17.70 4.06
C VAL A 157 1.30 18.16 3.95
N GLY A 158 0.33 17.24 4.02
CA GLY A 158 -1.09 17.57 4.01
C GLY A 158 -1.49 18.48 5.17
N GLY A 159 -1.03 18.19 6.38
CA GLY A 159 -1.29 19.02 7.55
C GLY A 159 -0.67 20.43 7.47
N LEU A 160 0.51 20.54 6.84
CA LEU A 160 1.23 21.80 6.74
C LEU A 160 0.84 22.65 5.53
N VAL A 161 0.39 22.03 4.43
CA VAL A 161 0.12 22.72 3.16
C VAL A 161 -1.37 22.77 2.86
N VAL A 162 -2.09 21.65 2.95
CA VAL A 162 -3.53 21.57 2.61
C VAL A 162 -4.37 22.27 3.68
N PHE A 163 -4.02 22.14 4.96
CA PHE A 163 -4.71 22.80 6.08
C PHE A 163 -3.93 24.04 6.58
N SER A 164 -3.38 24.87 5.68
CA SER A 164 -2.54 26.03 6.05
C SER A 164 -3.32 27.33 6.26
N GLY A 165 -4.60 27.41 5.87
CA GLY A 165 -5.43 28.62 6.05
C GLY A 165 -5.75 28.93 7.53
N GLU A 166 -6.18 30.19 7.79
CA GLU A 166 -6.55 30.64 9.13
C GLU A 166 -7.68 29.77 9.74
N ASP A 167 -8.61 29.31 8.89
CA ASP A 167 -9.69 28.37 9.27
C ASP A 167 -9.27 26.90 9.19
N GLY A 168 -7.99 26.61 8.90
CA GLY A 168 -7.48 25.24 8.79
C GLY A 168 -7.90 24.49 7.53
N ASN A 169 -8.54 25.13 6.55
CA ASN A 169 -9.16 24.47 5.40
C ASN A 169 -8.94 25.15 4.03
N SER A 170 -8.14 26.20 3.94
CA SER A 170 -8.01 27.03 2.73
C SER A 170 -6.67 26.90 2.00
N GLY A 171 -5.92 25.81 2.22
CA GLY A 171 -4.67 25.52 1.52
C GLY A 171 -4.88 24.89 0.14
N SER A 172 -3.86 24.96 -0.72
CA SER A 172 -3.88 24.38 -2.06
C SER A 172 -3.76 22.83 -1.99
N VAL A 173 -4.65 22.14 -2.65
CA VAL A 173 -4.58 20.71 -2.90
C VAL A 173 -3.66 20.39 -4.08
N ALA A 174 -3.66 21.25 -5.09
CA ALA A 174 -2.85 21.04 -6.31
C ALA A 174 -1.35 21.15 -6.04
N LEU A 175 -0.92 22.00 -5.10
CA LEU A 175 0.50 22.26 -4.86
C LEU A 175 1.30 20.99 -4.48
N PRO A 176 0.91 20.18 -3.48
CA PRO A 176 1.63 18.95 -3.15
C PRO A 176 1.67 17.95 -4.33
N TYR A 177 0.55 17.81 -5.05
CA TYR A 177 0.48 16.93 -6.22
C TYR A 177 1.29 17.44 -7.40
N ALA A 178 1.30 18.74 -7.66
CA ALA A 178 2.12 19.35 -8.72
C ALA A 178 3.61 19.11 -8.45
N VAL A 179 4.07 19.35 -7.22
CA VAL A 179 5.47 19.14 -6.84
C VAL A 179 5.87 17.68 -7.01
N ILE A 180 5.09 16.76 -6.46
CA ILE A 180 5.39 15.33 -6.59
C ILE A 180 5.27 14.85 -8.04
N GLY A 181 4.32 15.37 -8.81
CA GLY A 181 4.14 15.06 -10.22
C GLY A 181 5.37 15.42 -11.05
N VAL A 182 5.92 16.62 -10.84
CA VAL A 182 7.17 17.06 -11.51
C VAL A 182 8.34 16.16 -11.11
N ILE A 183 8.51 15.87 -9.81
CA ILE A 183 9.58 15.00 -9.31
C ILE A 183 9.47 13.60 -9.94
N VAL A 184 8.27 13.02 -9.97
CA VAL A 184 8.01 11.68 -10.54
C VAL A 184 8.31 11.65 -12.04
N LEU A 185 7.97 12.68 -12.80
CA LEU A 185 8.30 12.79 -14.23
C LEU A 185 9.79 12.94 -14.47
N VAL A 186 10.50 13.70 -13.63
CA VAL A 186 11.98 13.77 -13.67
C VAL A 186 12.58 12.40 -13.39
N VAL A 187 12.07 11.67 -12.40
CA VAL A 187 12.49 10.29 -12.12
C VAL A 187 12.19 9.38 -13.31
N ALA A 188 11.03 9.51 -13.97
CA ALA A 188 10.71 8.75 -15.18
C ALA A 188 11.72 9.02 -16.31
N PHE A 189 12.10 10.29 -16.51
CA PHE A 189 13.12 10.68 -17.47
C PHE A 189 14.49 10.06 -17.14
N ILE A 190 14.91 10.10 -15.86
CA ILE A 190 16.13 9.45 -15.41
C ILE A 190 16.08 7.94 -15.67
N PHE A 191 14.98 7.25 -15.33
CA PHE A 191 14.79 5.83 -15.63
C PHE A 191 14.87 5.51 -17.12
N SER A 192 14.35 6.38 -17.98
CA SER A 192 14.42 6.18 -19.44
C SER A 192 15.87 6.14 -19.95
N ARG A 193 16.79 6.90 -19.32
CA ARG A 193 18.20 7.03 -19.72
C ARG A 193 19.12 5.98 -19.10
N ILE A 194 18.73 5.31 -18.02
CA ILE A 194 19.54 4.32 -17.34
C ILE A 194 19.31 2.95 -17.95
N ARG A 195 20.38 2.19 -18.15
CA ARG A 195 20.30 0.77 -18.46
C ARG A 195 20.09 0.00 -17.17
N LEU A 196 18.93 -0.59 -17.03
CA LEU A 196 18.62 -1.50 -15.91
C LEU A 196 18.94 -2.93 -16.38
N PRO A 197 19.53 -3.78 -15.52
CA PRO A 197 19.72 -5.19 -15.84
C PRO A 197 18.36 -5.84 -16.18
N GLU A 198 18.28 -6.55 -17.29
CA GLU A 198 17.07 -7.29 -17.64
C GLU A 198 16.96 -8.58 -16.83
N ILE A 199 15.75 -8.87 -16.38
CA ILE A 199 15.42 -10.12 -15.68
C ILE A 199 14.79 -11.05 -16.70
N VAL A 200 15.46 -12.16 -16.98
CA VAL A 200 14.95 -13.21 -17.87
C VAL A 200 14.40 -14.34 -17.02
N ASP A 201 13.11 -14.59 -17.13
CA ASP A 201 12.40 -15.61 -16.33
C ASP A 201 12.56 -17.04 -16.87
N ASP A 202 13.02 -17.24 -18.14
CA ASP A 202 13.15 -18.56 -18.76
C ASP A 202 14.52 -18.79 -19.41
N VAL A 203 15.09 -19.95 -19.10
CA VAL A 203 16.37 -20.44 -19.67
C VAL A 203 16.21 -20.83 -21.16
N SER A 204 14.97 -21.00 -21.65
CA SER A 204 14.69 -21.41 -23.03
C SER A 204 14.96 -20.35 -24.09
N ASP A 205 14.80 -19.05 -23.74
CA ASP A 205 15.04 -17.95 -24.69
C ASP A 205 16.48 -17.43 -24.69
N ALA A 206 17.31 -17.91 -23.78
CA ALA A 206 18.68 -17.43 -23.58
C ALA A 206 19.67 -18.02 -24.57
N SER A 207 19.33 -19.12 -25.28
CA SER A 207 20.25 -19.83 -26.16
C SER A 207 20.55 -19.12 -27.50
N GLU A 208 19.73 -18.11 -27.85
CA GLU A 208 19.90 -17.44 -29.16
C GLU A 208 20.47 -16.00 -29.11
N LYS A 209 20.59 -15.37 -27.92
CA LYS A 209 20.92 -13.92 -27.83
C LYS A 209 22.18 -13.53 -27.07
N SER A 210 22.98 -14.44 -26.57
CA SER A 210 24.15 -14.07 -25.77
C SER A 210 25.49 -14.48 -26.37
N LEU A 211 25.97 -13.71 -27.32
CA LEU A 211 27.40 -13.55 -27.59
C LEU A 211 27.65 -12.06 -27.80
N ASP A 212 28.31 -11.43 -26.85
CA ASP A 212 28.77 -10.04 -26.82
C ASP A 212 27.91 -9.00 -26.12
N SER A 213 27.96 -8.98 -24.80
CA SER A 213 27.93 -7.69 -24.04
C SER A 213 28.22 -7.92 -22.56
N SER A 214 28.91 -6.95 -21.95
CA SER A 214 29.29 -6.88 -20.52
C SER A 214 28.09 -6.79 -19.52
N ASP A 215 26.87 -6.80 -20.01
CA ASP A 215 25.61 -6.78 -19.23
C ASP A 215 24.98 -8.19 -19.30
N ALA A 216 25.56 -9.14 -18.56
CA ALA A 216 24.97 -10.48 -18.46
C ALA A 216 23.58 -10.40 -17.81
N PRO A 217 22.54 -11.03 -18.41
CA PRO A 217 21.20 -11.07 -17.82
C PRO A 217 21.21 -11.76 -16.46
N ILE A 218 20.39 -11.25 -15.53
CA ILE A 218 20.20 -11.86 -14.22
C ILE A 218 19.22 -13.01 -14.38
N TYR A 219 19.72 -14.24 -14.26
CA TYR A 219 18.87 -15.43 -14.29
C TYR A 219 18.24 -15.66 -12.92
N ASN A 220 16.92 -15.72 -12.86
CA ASN A 220 16.23 -16.36 -11.76
C ASN A 220 16.44 -17.87 -11.89
N LYS A 221 17.43 -18.41 -11.16
CA LYS A 221 17.58 -19.85 -11.00
C LYS A 221 16.41 -20.35 -10.15
N VAL A 222 15.28 -20.61 -10.79
CA VAL A 222 14.23 -21.40 -10.14
C VAL A 222 14.81 -22.81 -10.07
N GLU A 223 15.39 -23.15 -8.92
CA GLU A 223 15.66 -24.56 -8.63
C GLU A 223 14.31 -25.29 -8.76
N ASN A 224 14.26 -26.22 -9.71
CA ASN A 224 13.21 -27.22 -9.82
C ASN A 224 13.32 -28.18 -8.62
N ALA A 225 13.07 -27.66 -7.44
CA ALA A 225 12.83 -28.44 -6.25
C ALA A 225 11.36 -28.86 -6.29
N ASP A 226 11.15 -30.12 -6.56
CA ASP A 226 9.90 -30.82 -6.37
C ASP A 226 8.92 -30.89 -7.56
N SER A 227 9.34 -31.58 -8.64
CA SER A 227 8.45 -32.07 -9.71
C SER A 227 7.52 -33.23 -9.27
N GLY A 228 7.35 -33.47 -8.00
CA GLY A 228 6.57 -34.60 -7.44
C GLY A 228 5.25 -34.25 -6.76
N LYS A 229 4.93 -32.97 -6.47
CA LYS A 229 3.62 -32.61 -5.93
C LYS A 229 2.65 -32.33 -7.07
N MET A 230 1.61 -33.18 -7.20
CA MET A 230 0.47 -32.95 -8.08
C MET A 230 0.03 -31.49 -7.97
N ASP A 231 -0.13 -30.82 -9.12
CA ASP A 231 -0.59 -29.42 -9.24
C ASP A 231 -2.04 -29.31 -8.73
N GLN A 232 -2.18 -29.30 -7.39
CA GLN A 232 -3.49 -29.08 -6.78
C GLN A 232 -3.92 -27.64 -7.07
N SER A 233 -5.12 -27.49 -7.60
CA SER A 233 -5.70 -26.17 -7.87
C SER A 233 -5.59 -25.28 -6.63
N LEU A 234 -5.16 -24.03 -6.80
CA LEU A 234 -5.07 -22.98 -5.78
C LEU A 234 -6.31 -22.93 -4.87
N TRP A 235 -7.47 -23.12 -5.48
CA TRP A 235 -8.77 -23.04 -4.82
C TRP A 235 -9.07 -24.19 -3.86
N HIS A 236 -8.32 -25.30 -3.93
CA HIS A 236 -8.42 -26.40 -2.97
C HIS A 236 -7.64 -26.11 -1.67
N SER A 237 -6.71 -25.17 -1.70
CA SER A 237 -6.03 -24.73 -0.47
C SER A 237 -6.95 -23.84 0.36
N SER A 238 -7.53 -24.41 1.41
CA SER A 238 -8.38 -23.62 2.31
C SER A 238 -7.63 -22.47 2.99
N VAL A 239 -6.31 -22.58 3.19
CA VAL A 239 -5.48 -21.49 3.76
C VAL A 239 -5.37 -20.36 2.75
N PHE A 240 -5.16 -20.65 1.48
CA PHE A 240 -5.10 -19.65 0.42
C PHE A 240 -6.42 -18.89 0.30
N VAL A 241 -7.55 -19.59 0.19
CA VAL A 241 -8.87 -18.96 0.02
C VAL A 241 -9.22 -18.08 1.23
N PHE A 242 -9.03 -18.59 2.45
CA PHE A 242 -9.27 -17.78 3.66
C PHE A 242 -8.27 -16.64 3.80
N GLY A 243 -7.03 -16.82 3.34
CA GLY A 243 -6.01 -15.76 3.32
C GLY A 243 -6.36 -14.64 2.33
N LEU A 244 -6.89 -14.99 1.16
CA LEU A 244 -7.40 -14.03 0.19
C LEU A 244 -8.52 -13.15 0.79
N ILE A 245 -9.47 -13.79 1.48
CA ILE A 245 -10.56 -13.11 2.20
C ILE A 245 -9.97 -12.24 3.32
N ALA A 246 -9.07 -12.78 4.13
CA ALA A 246 -8.47 -12.03 5.23
C ALA A 246 -7.68 -10.80 4.75
N LEU A 247 -6.99 -10.91 3.60
CA LEU A 247 -6.23 -9.80 3.03
C LEU A 247 -7.16 -8.70 2.48
N PHE A 248 -8.27 -9.08 1.84
CA PHE A 248 -9.32 -8.14 1.43
C PHE A 248 -9.84 -7.35 2.63
N PHE A 249 -10.21 -8.03 3.72
CA PHE A 249 -10.71 -7.39 4.93
C PHE A 249 -9.64 -6.57 5.66
N TYR A 250 -8.37 -7.00 5.59
CA TYR A 250 -7.28 -6.19 6.14
C TYR A 250 -7.14 -4.85 5.44
N VAL A 251 -7.07 -4.84 4.10
CA VAL A 251 -6.94 -3.60 3.35
C VAL A 251 -8.19 -2.73 3.51
N ALA A 252 -9.36 -3.37 3.57
CA ALA A 252 -10.62 -2.70 3.91
C ALA A 252 -10.53 -1.95 5.26
N ALA A 253 -10.05 -2.62 6.32
CA ALA A 253 -9.90 -2.01 7.63
C ALA A 253 -8.89 -0.86 7.61
N GLN A 254 -7.67 -1.11 7.11
CA GLN A 254 -6.59 -0.13 7.08
C GLN A 254 -6.99 1.14 6.33
N THR A 255 -7.53 0.99 5.11
CA THR A 255 -7.94 2.15 4.31
C THR A 255 -9.08 2.90 4.97
N GLY A 256 -10.04 2.18 5.55
CA GLY A 256 -11.16 2.79 6.29
C GLY A 256 -10.70 3.60 7.51
N VAL A 257 -9.82 3.02 8.33
CA VAL A 257 -9.25 3.71 9.51
C VAL A 257 -8.50 4.97 9.08
N ASN A 258 -7.66 4.88 8.05
CA ASN A 258 -6.89 6.02 7.54
C ASN A 258 -7.80 7.13 7.01
N SER A 259 -8.76 6.78 6.13
CA SER A 259 -9.63 7.74 5.46
C SER A 259 -10.47 8.59 6.41
N PHE A 260 -10.83 8.03 7.55
CA PHE A 260 -11.68 8.71 8.53
C PHE A 260 -10.98 9.06 9.85
N PHE A 261 -9.67 8.94 9.91
CA PHE A 261 -8.89 9.30 11.09
C PHE A 261 -9.13 10.74 11.51
N ILE A 262 -9.01 11.70 10.58
CA ILE A 262 -9.16 13.13 10.86
C ILE A 262 -10.60 13.44 11.27
N ASN A 263 -11.60 12.89 10.55
CA ASN A 263 -13.01 13.04 10.90
C ASN A 263 -13.28 12.59 12.33
N TYR A 264 -12.81 11.39 12.67
CA TYR A 264 -13.01 10.83 14.00
C TYR A 264 -12.37 11.70 15.09
N VAL A 265 -11.11 12.12 14.90
CA VAL A 265 -10.37 12.94 15.87
C VAL A 265 -11.06 14.27 16.09
N THR A 266 -11.47 14.97 15.02
CA THR A 266 -12.12 16.28 15.10
C THR A 266 -13.55 16.19 15.67
N GLU A 267 -14.27 15.08 15.46
CA GLU A 267 -15.58 14.84 16.06
C GLU A 267 -15.49 14.47 17.55
N LYS A 268 -14.52 13.64 17.94
CA LYS A 268 -14.34 13.20 19.34
C LYS A 268 -13.74 14.27 20.25
N VAL A 269 -12.88 15.13 19.69
CA VAL A 269 -12.20 16.21 20.38
C VAL A 269 -12.29 17.49 19.55
N PRO A 270 -13.41 18.24 19.63
CA PRO A 270 -13.66 19.43 18.78
C PRO A 270 -12.63 20.56 18.93
N SER A 271 -11.82 20.55 19.98
CA SER A 271 -10.70 21.49 20.15
C SER A 271 -9.49 21.17 19.26
N VAL A 272 -9.44 20.00 18.63
CA VAL A 272 -8.36 19.57 17.73
C VAL A 272 -8.71 20.01 16.31
N SER A 273 -7.88 20.86 15.73
CA SER A 273 -8.04 21.29 14.33
C SER A 273 -7.71 20.14 13.35
N PRO A 274 -8.24 20.15 12.11
CA PRO A 274 -7.90 19.18 11.08
C PRO A 274 -6.37 19.10 10.82
N ARG A 275 -5.67 20.23 10.90
CA ARG A 275 -4.20 20.30 10.81
C ARG A 275 -3.53 19.49 11.92
N THR A 276 -3.96 19.67 13.16
CA THR A 276 -3.41 18.93 14.30
C THR A 276 -3.74 17.45 14.21
N ALA A 277 -4.95 17.09 13.76
CA ALA A 277 -5.35 15.71 13.53
C ALA A 277 -4.50 15.04 12.42
N ALA A 278 -4.15 15.77 11.35
CA ALA A 278 -3.24 15.27 10.30
C ALA A 278 -1.82 15.04 10.84
N LEU A 279 -1.30 15.91 11.71
CA LEU A 279 -0.02 15.71 12.38
C LEU A 279 -0.05 14.51 13.34
N LEU A 280 -1.17 14.31 14.04
CA LEU A 280 -1.39 13.14 14.89
C LEU A 280 -1.44 11.85 14.05
N LEU A 281 -2.05 11.88 12.87
CA LEU A 281 -2.00 10.75 11.92
C LEU A 281 -0.56 10.47 11.50
N SER A 282 0.20 11.50 11.11
CA SER A 282 1.59 11.36 10.65
C SER A 282 2.50 10.74 11.72
N PHE A 283 2.62 11.39 12.88
CA PHE A 283 3.57 10.98 13.91
C PHE A 283 2.99 9.94 14.87
N GLY A 284 1.71 10.05 15.23
CA GLY A 284 1.03 9.10 16.09
C GLY A 284 0.68 7.82 15.33
N GLY A 285 -0.23 7.89 14.36
CA GLY A 285 -0.70 6.72 13.60
C GLY A 285 0.42 6.07 12.77
N MET A 286 0.95 6.77 11.78
CA MET A 286 1.97 6.20 10.88
C MET A 286 3.29 5.96 11.59
N GLY A 287 3.65 6.76 12.61
CA GLY A 287 4.79 6.51 13.47
C GLY A 287 4.65 5.17 14.22
N MET A 288 3.48 4.90 14.82
CA MET A 288 3.18 3.62 15.49
C MET A 288 3.14 2.45 14.49
N PHE A 289 2.64 2.67 13.28
CA PHE A 289 2.70 1.68 12.21
C PHE A 289 4.14 1.31 11.86
N PHE A 290 5.02 2.30 11.72
CA PHE A 290 6.45 2.07 11.44
C PHE A 290 7.12 1.30 12.59
N VAL A 291 6.93 1.73 13.83
CA VAL A 291 7.44 1.04 15.03
C VAL A 291 6.90 -0.39 15.10
N GLY A 292 5.61 -0.58 14.87
CA GLY A 292 4.95 -1.89 14.87
C GLY A 292 5.53 -2.83 13.82
N ARG A 293 5.88 -2.32 12.64
CA ARG A 293 6.51 -3.11 11.57
C ARG A 293 7.90 -3.61 11.98
N LEU A 294 8.70 -2.77 12.60
CA LEU A 294 10.03 -3.15 13.12
C LEU A 294 9.92 -4.15 14.28
N ALA A 295 9.08 -3.83 15.27
CA ALA A 295 8.86 -4.67 16.44
C ALA A 295 8.26 -6.03 16.06
N GLY A 296 7.29 -6.06 15.15
CA GLY A 296 6.67 -7.28 14.67
C GLY A 296 7.63 -8.16 13.88
N SER A 297 8.48 -7.58 13.03
CA SER A 297 9.54 -8.30 12.33
C SER A 297 10.52 -8.96 13.30
N TRP A 298 10.94 -8.23 14.34
CA TRP A 298 11.80 -8.78 15.39
C TRP A 298 11.09 -9.90 16.19
N LEU A 299 9.81 -9.71 16.52
CA LEU A 299 9.03 -10.67 17.29
C LEU A 299 8.79 -11.98 16.53
N MET A 300 8.55 -11.91 15.20
CA MET A 300 8.36 -13.08 14.34
C MET A 300 9.62 -13.95 14.18
N ASN A 301 10.80 -13.43 14.52
CA ASN A 301 12.01 -14.25 14.62
C ASN A 301 12.01 -15.18 15.86
N ARG A 302 11.13 -14.93 16.83
CA ARG A 302 11.03 -15.68 18.11
C ARG A 302 9.72 -16.41 18.29
N ILE A 303 8.64 -15.90 17.69
CA ILE A 303 7.28 -16.39 17.84
C ILE A 303 6.72 -16.68 16.44
N ALA A 304 5.98 -17.78 16.29
CA ALA A 304 5.35 -18.13 15.02
C ALA A 304 4.49 -16.96 14.47
N ALA A 305 4.65 -16.65 13.19
CA ALA A 305 3.98 -15.54 12.53
C ALA A 305 2.44 -15.59 12.68
N SER A 306 1.85 -16.79 12.66
CA SER A 306 0.42 -16.99 12.89
C SER A 306 -0.05 -16.56 14.28
N LYS A 307 0.76 -16.77 15.33
CA LYS A 307 0.45 -16.33 16.70
C LYS A 307 0.57 -14.81 16.83
N VAL A 308 1.59 -14.21 16.20
CA VAL A 308 1.74 -12.75 16.15
C VAL A 308 0.55 -12.13 15.43
N LEU A 309 0.13 -12.69 14.28
CA LEU A 309 -1.06 -12.24 13.55
C LEU A 309 -2.32 -12.31 14.41
N LEU A 310 -2.51 -13.39 15.15
CA LEU A 310 -3.67 -13.55 16.04
C LEU A 310 -3.65 -12.51 17.16
N ALA A 311 -2.50 -12.28 17.80
CA ALA A 311 -2.35 -11.25 18.84
C ALA A 311 -2.64 -9.84 18.28
N CYS A 312 -2.13 -9.53 17.09
CA CYS A 312 -2.42 -8.27 16.41
C CYS A 312 -3.91 -8.12 16.06
N ALA A 313 -4.57 -9.18 15.56
CA ALA A 313 -5.99 -9.14 15.23
C ALA A 313 -6.86 -8.93 16.50
N VAL A 314 -6.55 -9.62 17.59
CA VAL A 314 -7.23 -9.42 18.88
C VAL A 314 -6.96 -8.01 19.41
N GLY A 315 -5.71 -7.51 19.34
CA GLY A 315 -5.37 -6.14 19.68
C GLY A 315 -6.17 -5.11 18.88
N GLY A 316 -6.30 -5.32 17.55
CA GLY A 316 -7.13 -4.48 16.68
C GLY A 316 -8.61 -4.48 17.08
N ILE A 317 -9.17 -5.63 17.42
CA ILE A 317 -10.55 -5.75 17.95
C ILE A 317 -10.71 -4.91 19.22
N LEU A 318 -9.81 -5.06 20.20
CA LEU A 318 -9.86 -4.31 21.45
C LEU A 318 -9.72 -2.80 21.22
N CYS A 319 -8.81 -2.40 20.32
CA CYS A 319 -8.66 -1.01 19.92
C CYS A 319 -9.95 -0.46 19.28
N MET A 320 -10.61 -1.21 18.38
CA MET A 320 -11.86 -0.78 17.77
C MET A 320 -13.00 -0.64 18.79
N LEU A 321 -13.08 -1.52 19.77
CA LEU A 321 -14.02 -1.36 20.88
C LEU A 321 -13.73 -0.06 21.66
N GLY A 322 -12.46 0.25 21.91
CA GLY A 322 -12.04 1.50 22.51
C GLY A 322 -12.38 2.74 21.65
N VAL A 323 -12.27 2.63 20.33
CA VAL A 323 -12.63 3.68 19.38
C VAL A 323 -14.15 3.92 19.38
N ILE A 324 -14.95 2.86 19.31
CA ILE A 324 -16.41 2.94 19.19
C ILE A 324 -17.04 3.45 20.52
N PHE A 325 -16.68 2.84 21.64
CA PHE A 325 -17.31 3.07 22.93
C PHE A 325 -16.54 4.03 23.86
N GLY A 326 -15.28 4.29 23.56
CA GLY A 326 -14.42 5.18 24.35
C GLY A 326 -14.77 6.65 24.17
N SER A 327 -14.28 7.48 25.09
CA SER A 327 -14.44 8.94 25.06
C SER A 327 -13.11 9.65 25.25
N GLY A 328 -13.02 10.88 24.74
CA GLY A 328 -11.85 11.75 24.93
C GLY A 328 -10.52 11.11 24.53
N THR A 329 -9.52 11.29 25.36
CA THR A 329 -8.13 10.82 25.12
C THR A 329 -8.04 9.29 24.97
N LEU A 330 -8.85 8.51 25.71
CA LEU A 330 -8.83 7.05 25.63
C LEU A 330 -9.18 6.56 24.22
N ALA A 331 -10.18 7.16 23.61
CA ALA A 331 -10.59 6.83 22.24
C ALA A 331 -9.50 7.16 21.23
N LEU A 332 -8.80 8.30 21.39
CA LEU A 332 -7.66 8.67 20.50
C LEU A 332 -6.46 7.73 20.68
N VAL A 333 -6.14 7.35 21.92
CA VAL A 333 -5.07 6.37 22.19
C VAL A 333 -5.41 5.03 21.57
N ALA A 334 -6.65 4.56 21.69
CA ALA A 334 -7.10 3.32 21.04
C ALA A 334 -6.95 3.39 19.51
N LEU A 335 -7.34 4.52 18.90
CA LEU A 335 -7.19 4.75 17.46
C LEU A 335 -5.72 4.70 17.03
N VAL A 336 -4.82 5.36 17.75
CA VAL A 336 -3.37 5.35 17.45
C VAL A 336 -2.76 3.96 17.64
N LEU A 337 -3.16 3.23 18.69
CA LEU A 337 -2.68 1.87 18.94
C LEU A 337 -3.13 0.86 17.86
N THR A 338 -4.22 1.13 17.14
CA THR A 338 -4.66 0.31 16.02
C THR A 338 -3.56 0.17 14.97
N TYR A 339 -2.83 1.24 14.68
CA TYR A 339 -1.72 1.25 13.71
C TYR A 339 -0.58 0.30 14.08
N LEU A 340 -0.30 0.18 15.39
CA LEU A 340 0.67 -0.81 15.87
C LEU A 340 0.23 -2.24 15.54
N CYS A 341 -1.06 -2.53 15.72
CA CYS A 341 -1.63 -3.85 15.44
C CYS A 341 -1.68 -4.13 13.93
N GLU A 342 -2.01 -3.15 13.10
CA GLU A 342 -2.09 -3.29 11.65
C GLU A 342 -0.73 -3.53 10.97
N ALA A 343 0.34 -3.02 11.54
CA ALA A 343 1.64 -2.87 10.91
C ALA A 343 2.19 -4.16 10.27
N THR A 344 1.96 -5.31 10.88
CA THR A 344 2.49 -6.61 10.44
C THR A 344 1.46 -7.49 9.75
N MET A 345 0.17 -7.12 9.74
CA MET A 345 -0.89 -8.01 9.26
C MET A 345 -0.77 -8.31 7.77
N PHE A 346 -0.56 -7.28 6.91
CA PHE A 346 -0.49 -7.47 5.46
C PHE A 346 0.58 -8.49 5.05
N PRO A 347 1.88 -8.28 5.37
CA PRO A 347 2.92 -9.20 4.95
C PRO A 347 2.74 -10.59 5.57
N THR A 348 2.21 -10.68 6.78
CA THR A 348 2.00 -11.95 7.47
C THR A 348 0.87 -12.76 6.83
N ILE A 349 -0.29 -12.12 6.55
CA ILE A 349 -1.41 -12.78 5.86
C ILE A 349 -0.96 -13.24 4.48
N PHE A 350 -0.26 -12.36 3.72
CA PHE A 350 0.25 -12.66 2.39
C PHE A 350 1.17 -13.89 2.39
N ALA A 351 2.18 -13.90 3.26
CA ALA A 351 3.13 -15.00 3.36
C ALA A 351 2.47 -16.32 3.80
N LEU A 352 1.60 -16.28 4.83
CA LEU A 352 0.89 -17.46 5.31
C LEU A 352 -0.07 -18.03 4.27
N SER A 353 -0.66 -17.18 3.42
CA SER A 353 -1.58 -17.60 2.36
C SER A 353 -0.88 -18.37 1.24
N LEU A 354 0.39 -18.06 0.97
CA LEU A 354 1.21 -18.69 -0.08
C LEU A 354 2.00 -19.91 0.43
N ASN A 355 2.05 -20.11 1.75
CA ASN A 355 2.86 -21.16 2.34
C ASN A 355 2.39 -22.56 1.88
N GLY A 356 3.32 -23.40 1.41
CA GLY A 356 3.08 -24.75 0.95
C GLY A 356 2.48 -24.88 -0.46
N LEU A 357 2.40 -23.78 -1.21
CA LEU A 357 2.01 -23.80 -2.62
C LEU A 357 3.23 -24.10 -3.52
N SER A 358 2.98 -24.73 -4.69
CA SER A 358 4.00 -24.87 -5.74
C SER A 358 4.44 -23.52 -6.29
N ALA A 359 5.64 -23.43 -6.92
CA ALA A 359 6.14 -22.19 -7.49
C ALA A 359 5.18 -21.54 -8.51
N SER A 360 4.56 -22.36 -9.39
CA SER A 360 3.54 -21.91 -10.34
C SER A 360 2.33 -21.33 -9.63
N ASN A 361 1.81 -22.04 -8.61
CA ASN A 361 0.66 -21.61 -7.82
C ASN A 361 0.98 -20.39 -6.95
N THR A 362 2.21 -20.23 -6.48
CA THR A 362 2.67 -19.05 -5.74
C THR A 362 2.59 -17.80 -6.63
N LYS A 363 3.10 -17.86 -7.88
CA LYS A 363 3.01 -16.73 -8.84
C LYS A 363 1.54 -16.34 -9.11
N ARG A 364 0.68 -17.32 -9.39
CA ARG A 364 -0.75 -17.09 -9.64
C ARG A 364 -1.48 -16.59 -8.39
N GLY A 365 -1.20 -17.20 -7.24
CA GLY A 365 -1.79 -16.84 -5.95
C GLY A 365 -1.43 -15.42 -5.52
N SER A 366 -0.18 -15.01 -5.74
CA SER A 366 0.25 -13.63 -5.47
C SER A 366 -0.58 -12.60 -6.25
N SER A 367 -0.88 -12.87 -7.52
CA SER A 367 -1.70 -11.97 -8.34
C SER A 367 -3.12 -11.81 -7.77
N PHE A 368 -3.75 -12.92 -7.32
CA PHE A 368 -5.07 -12.85 -6.68
C PHE A 368 -5.04 -12.13 -5.34
N LEU A 369 -3.98 -12.32 -4.55
CA LEU A 369 -3.80 -11.60 -3.29
C LEU A 369 -3.65 -10.08 -3.53
N ILE A 370 -2.92 -9.67 -4.57
CA ILE A 370 -2.84 -8.25 -4.96
C ILE A 370 -4.21 -7.73 -5.43
N MET A 371 -4.98 -8.51 -6.19
CA MET A 371 -6.34 -8.10 -6.58
C MET A 371 -7.27 -7.89 -5.37
N SER A 372 -7.05 -8.60 -4.25
CA SER A 372 -7.86 -8.44 -3.04
C SER A 372 -7.68 -7.09 -2.35
N ILE A 373 -6.66 -6.30 -2.72
CA ILE A 373 -6.44 -4.92 -2.27
C ILE A 373 -7.66 -4.02 -2.57
N VAL A 374 -8.51 -4.41 -3.52
CA VAL A 374 -9.78 -3.72 -3.82
C VAL A 374 -10.72 -3.56 -2.61
N GLY A 375 -10.49 -4.28 -1.51
CA GLY A 375 -11.18 -4.04 -0.23
C GLY A 375 -11.08 -2.58 0.23
N GLY A 376 -9.96 -1.90 -0.08
CA GLY A 376 -9.78 -0.48 0.18
C GLY A 376 -10.69 0.46 -0.62
N ALA A 377 -11.31 0.00 -1.72
CA ALA A 377 -12.31 0.77 -2.44
C ALA A 377 -13.68 0.75 -1.75
N ILE A 378 -14.01 -0.33 -1.06
CA ILE A 378 -15.37 -0.61 -0.58
C ILE A 378 -15.58 -0.10 0.85
N ALA A 379 -14.63 -0.40 1.74
CA ALA A 379 -14.82 -0.12 3.16
C ALA A 379 -14.97 1.37 3.49
N PRO A 380 -14.17 2.31 2.93
CA PRO A 380 -14.36 3.73 3.23
C PRO A 380 -15.74 4.26 2.82
N VAL A 381 -16.29 3.79 1.68
CA VAL A 381 -17.63 4.19 1.24
C VAL A 381 -18.69 3.72 2.23
N LEU A 382 -18.61 2.46 2.68
CA LEU A 382 -19.52 1.92 3.69
C LEU A 382 -19.36 2.62 5.04
N MET A 383 -18.12 2.88 5.48
CA MET A 383 -17.83 3.60 6.72
C MET A 383 -18.38 5.01 6.68
N GLY A 384 -18.21 5.72 5.54
CA GLY A 384 -18.75 7.05 5.36
C GLY A 384 -20.26 7.08 5.45
N ALA A 385 -20.94 6.11 4.80
CA ALA A 385 -22.40 6.01 4.82
C ALA A 385 -22.95 5.71 6.24
N ILE A 386 -22.33 4.78 6.98
CA ILE A 386 -22.74 4.40 8.33
C ILE A 386 -22.35 5.49 9.35
N GLY A 387 -21.17 6.09 9.15
CA GLY A 387 -20.57 7.08 10.05
C GLY A 387 -20.96 8.54 9.74
N GLU A 388 -21.92 8.80 8.83
CA GLU A 388 -22.26 10.15 8.38
C GLU A 388 -22.61 11.09 9.55
N ALA A 389 -23.49 10.66 10.45
CA ALA A 389 -23.88 11.43 11.64
C ALA A 389 -22.89 11.32 12.82
N ASN A 390 -22.19 10.19 12.94
CA ASN A 390 -21.24 9.92 14.03
C ASN A 390 -20.19 8.94 13.52
N MET A 391 -18.99 9.43 13.29
CA MET A 391 -17.92 8.62 12.69
C MET A 391 -17.54 7.40 13.54
N ALA A 392 -17.71 7.44 14.86
CA ALA A 392 -17.44 6.30 15.73
C ALA A 392 -18.25 5.05 15.33
N ILE A 393 -19.47 5.21 14.82
CA ILE A 393 -20.31 4.10 14.36
C ILE A 393 -19.70 3.47 13.08
N GLY A 394 -19.11 4.28 12.20
CA GLY A 394 -18.44 3.79 10.99
C GLY A 394 -17.31 2.81 11.31
N PHE A 395 -16.65 2.93 12.46
CA PHE A 395 -15.58 2.03 12.89
C PHE A 395 -16.04 0.60 13.26
N ILE A 396 -17.35 0.32 13.19
CA ILE A 396 -17.86 -1.06 13.21
C ILE A 396 -17.33 -1.86 12.01
N ILE A 397 -17.11 -1.24 10.86
CA ILE A 397 -16.58 -1.93 9.67
C ILE A 397 -15.17 -2.49 9.93
N PRO A 398 -14.15 -1.69 10.38
CA PRO A 398 -12.86 -2.23 10.78
C PRO A 398 -12.96 -3.30 11.89
N LEU A 399 -13.87 -3.14 12.86
CA LEU A 399 -14.09 -4.15 13.90
C LEU A 399 -14.46 -5.52 13.28
N ILE A 400 -15.42 -5.55 12.36
CA ILE A 400 -15.82 -6.76 11.62
C ILE A 400 -14.64 -7.31 10.83
N CYS A 401 -13.85 -6.45 10.18
CA CYS A 401 -12.68 -6.85 9.42
C CYS A 401 -11.64 -7.57 10.31
N TYR A 402 -11.34 -7.04 11.50
CA TYR A 402 -10.40 -7.69 12.43
C TYR A 402 -10.94 -9.02 12.97
N LEU A 403 -12.25 -9.17 13.16
CA LEU A 403 -12.86 -10.45 13.51
C LEU A 403 -12.60 -11.51 12.43
N VAL A 404 -12.76 -11.15 11.15
CA VAL A 404 -12.46 -12.05 10.02
C VAL A 404 -10.97 -12.44 10.00
N ILE A 405 -10.08 -11.48 10.22
CA ILE A 405 -8.64 -11.72 10.29
C ILE A 405 -8.29 -12.64 11.46
N ALA A 406 -8.91 -12.45 12.63
CA ALA A 406 -8.72 -13.31 13.79
C ALA A 406 -9.15 -14.76 13.51
N VAL A 407 -10.28 -14.98 12.81
CA VAL A 407 -10.73 -16.31 12.38
C VAL A 407 -9.71 -16.98 11.45
N PHE A 408 -9.16 -16.24 10.48
CA PHE A 408 -8.07 -16.74 9.62
C PHE A 408 -6.84 -17.12 10.45
N ALA A 409 -6.38 -16.24 11.33
CA ALA A 409 -5.22 -16.46 12.17
C ALA A 409 -5.39 -17.70 13.07
N MET A 410 -6.57 -17.87 13.70
CA MET A 410 -6.90 -19.07 14.49
C MET A 410 -6.86 -20.36 13.68
N LYS A 411 -7.34 -20.31 12.43
CA LYS A 411 -7.29 -21.49 11.54
C LYS A 411 -5.85 -21.89 11.20
N VAL A 412 -4.96 -20.90 10.99
CA VAL A 412 -3.55 -21.16 10.68
C VAL A 412 -2.77 -21.59 11.92
N VAL A 413 -3.09 -21.07 13.11
CA VAL A 413 -2.45 -21.49 14.39
C VAL A 413 -2.76 -22.95 14.72
N ARG A 414 -3.95 -23.44 14.34
CA ARG A 414 -4.39 -24.82 14.63
C ARG A 414 -3.84 -25.88 13.66
N LYS A 415 -3.23 -25.46 12.55
CA LYS A 415 -2.52 -26.32 11.60
C LYS A 415 -1.05 -26.46 11.97
#